data_8d18f13f20bc1ea1b370c6fba56f1536
#
_entry.id   8d18f13f20bc1ea1b370c6fba56f1536
#
_cell.length_a   1.000
_cell.length_b   1.000
_cell.length_c   1.000
_cell.angle_alpha   90.00
_cell.angle_beta   90.00
_cell.angle_gamma   90.00
#
_symmetry.space_group_name_H-M   'P 1'
#
loop_
_entity.id
_entity.type
_entity.pdbx_description
1 polymer ?
#
loop_
_entity_poly.entity_id
_entity_poly.type
_entity_poly.pdbx_seq_one_letter_code
_entity_poly.pdbx_strand_id
1 'polypeptide(L)'
;MLKGIDSRLNAEVLHALRLMGHGDVLIVADTNFPSDSISRSTVYGELLRMENLSASEAIDAILSVMPLDTFVDDFAGRMEIVGEPDKLPPVQEEVQQLIIKNDDQNRPMISIERFAFYDFAKTSYAVIQTGERRFYGCFMLRKGVMPPEE
;
A
#
# COMPACT_ATOMS: atom_id res chain seq x y z
N MET A 1 7.42 22.22 -2.64
CA MET A 1 8.29 21.03 -2.75
C MET A 1 9.18 20.93 -1.51
N LEU A 2 9.46 19.72 -1.04
CA LEU A 2 10.30 19.47 0.14
C LEU A 2 11.62 18.83 -0.30
N LYS A 3 12.72 19.20 0.36
CA LYS A 3 14.03 18.57 0.12
C LYS A 3 14.01 17.12 0.59
N GLY A 4 14.55 16.20 -0.22
CA GLY A 4 14.68 14.80 0.14
C GLY A 4 13.38 14.00 0.14
N ILE A 5 12.27 14.59 -0.27
CA ILE A 5 10.97 13.94 -0.39
C ILE A 5 10.62 13.76 -1.87
N ASP A 6 10.16 12.57 -2.22
CA ASP A 6 9.71 12.26 -3.59
C ASP A 6 8.57 13.21 -4.00
N SER A 7 8.72 13.83 -5.17
CA SER A 7 7.77 14.84 -5.65
C SER A 7 6.38 14.30 -5.95
N ARG A 8 6.23 12.99 -6.08
CA ARG A 8 4.93 12.32 -6.29
C ARG A 8 4.08 12.26 -5.02
N LEU A 9 4.69 12.45 -3.83
CA LEU A 9 3.98 12.44 -2.54
C LEU A 9 3.33 13.81 -2.32
N ASN A 10 1.99 13.84 -2.31
CA ASN A 10 1.25 15.05 -2.01
C ASN A 10 1.10 15.28 -0.49
N ALA A 11 0.60 16.45 -0.10
CA ALA A 11 0.52 16.88 1.30
C ALA A 11 -0.37 15.95 2.14
N GLU A 12 -1.51 15.55 1.62
CA GLU A 12 -2.48 14.71 2.32
C GLU A 12 -1.92 13.30 2.55
N VAL A 13 -1.26 12.72 1.55
CA VAL A 13 -0.59 11.42 1.68
C VAL A 13 0.54 11.49 2.70
N LEU A 14 1.40 12.51 2.63
CA LEU A 14 2.46 12.71 3.61
C LEU A 14 1.91 12.87 5.03
N HIS A 15 0.81 13.61 5.19
CA HIS A 15 0.14 13.78 6.48
C HIS A 15 -0.31 12.42 7.05
N ALA A 16 -1.01 11.62 6.26
CA ALA A 16 -1.45 10.29 6.69
C ALA A 16 -0.29 9.38 7.04
N LEU A 17 0.74 9.30 6.19
CA LEU A 17 1.93 8.46 6.43
C LEU A 17 2.66 8.88 7.71
N ARG A 18 2.70 10.19 8.02
CA ARG A 18 3.34 10.69 9.24
C ARG A 18 2.53 10.39 10.50
N LEU A 19 1.19 10.38 10.40
CA LEU A 19 0.29 10.03 11.51
C LEU A 19 0.31 8.54 11.84
N MET A 20 0.50 7.69 10.83
CA MET A 20 0.56 6.23 11.01
C MET A 20 1.70 5.84 11.95
N GLY A 21 1.45 4.88 12.83
CA GLY A 21 2.43 4.28 13.72
C GLY A 21 2.81 2.86 13.29
N HIS A 22 3.67 2.23 14.08
CA HIS A 22 4.09 0.84 13.87
C HIS A 22 2.88 -0.10 13.85
N GLY A 23 2.79 -0.90 12.81
CA GLY A 23 1.71 -1.88 12.63
C GLY A 23 0.46 -1.35 11.94
N ASP A 24 0.32 -0.03 11.76
CA ASP A 24 -0.78 0.54 10.99
C ASP A 24 -0.67 0.14 9.52
N VAL A 25 -1.83 -0.03 8.89
CA VAL A 25 -1.94 -0.55 7.52
C VAL A 25 -2.42 0.53 6.56
N LEU A 26 -1.74 0.61 5.44
CA LEU A 26 -2.12 1.43 4.29
C LEU A 26 -2.64 0.54 3.16
N ILE A 27 -3.77 0.89 2.57
CA ILE A 27 -4.30 0.27 1.35
C ILE A 27 -3.95 1.16 0.16
N VAL A 28 -3.41 0.56 -0.89
CA VAL A 28 -3.15 1.21 -2.19
C VAL A 28 -3.97 0.46 -3.23
N ALA A 29 -4.90 1.15 -3.89
CA ALA A 29 -5.95 0.52 -4.67
C ALA A 29 -5.99 1.00 -6.11
N ASP A 30 -6.49 0.12 -6.99
CA ASP A 30 -6.77 0.45 -8.39
C ASP A 30 -8.06 1.27 -8.56
N THR A 31 -8.36 1.66 -9.81
CA THR A 31 -9.51 2.51 -10.14
C THR A 31 -10.87 1.82 -9.99
N ASN A 32 -10.90 0.50 -9.84
CA ASN A 32 -12.14 -0.28 -9.68
C ASN A 32 -12.49 -0.58 -8.22
N PHE A 33 -11.52 -0.45 -7.32
CA PHE A 33 -11.73 -0.68 -5.89
C PHE A 33 -12.71 0.36 -5.32
N PRO A 34 -13.63 -0.02 -4.41
CA PRO A 34 -14.57 0.92 -3.80
C PRO A 34 -13.89 1.80 -2.75
N SER A 35 -12.89 2.55 -3.19
CA SER A 35 -11.98 3.30 -2.31
C SER A 35 -12.68 4.37 -1.50
N ASP A 36 -13.61 5.13 -2.10
CA ASP A 36 -14.32 6.20 -1.38
C ASP A 36 -15.19 5.65 -0.24
N SER A 37 -16.01 4.65 -0.53
CA SER A 37 -16.90 4.08 0.50
C SER A 37 -16.13 3.37 1.61
N ILE A 38 -15.08 2.64 1.28
CA ILE A 38 -14.24 1.94 2.26
C ILE A 38 -13.42 2.92 3.09
N SER A 39 -12.90 3.98 2.49
CA SER A 39 -12.08 4.98 3.21
C SER A 39 -12.81 5.61 4.38
N ARG A 40 -14.13 5.75 4.27
CA ARG A 40 -14.97 6.32 5.36
C ARG A 40 -15.02 5.45 6.61
N SER A 41 -14.70 4.17 6.50
CA SER A 41 -14.62 3.24 7.63
C SER A 41 -13.22 3.14 8.23
N THR A 42 -12.22 3.74 7.59
CA THR A 42 -10.83 3.71 8.05
C THR A 42 -10.58 4.69 9.19
N VAL A 43 -9.42 4.57 9.84
CA VAL A 43 -9.02 5.50 10.91
C VAL A 43 -8.90 6.93 10.40
N TYR A 44 -8.29 7.11 9.22
CA TYR A 44 -8.15 8.43 8.60
C TYR A 44 -9.49 9.03 8.16
N GLY A 45 -10.44 8.18 7.74
CA GLY A 45 -11.82 8.53 7.47
C GLY A 45 -12.09 9.24 6.15
N GLU A 46 -11.07 9.56 5.38
CA GLU A 46 -11.14 10.25 4.10
C GLU A 46 -10.33 9.53 3.03
N LEU A 47 -10.76 9.67 1.77
CA LEU A 47 -10.06 9.11 0.63
C LEU A 47 -8.79 9.93 0.32
N LEU A 48 -7.67 9.23 0.23
CA LEU A 48 -6.43 9.79 -0.30
C LEU A 48 -6.29 9.46 -1.78
N ARG A 49 -5.69 10.36 -2.56
CA ARG A 49 -5.62 10.24 -4.02
C ARG A 49 -4.19 10.40 -4.53
N MET A 50 -3.79 9.47 -5.39
CA MET A 50 -2.59 9.54 -6.23
C MET A 50 -2.96 9.09 -7.67
N GLU A 51 -4.04 9.66 -8.21
CA GLU A 51 -4.70 9.18 -9.44
C GLU A 51 -3.91 9.45 -10.72
N ASN A 52 -2.88 10.29 -10.64
CA ASN A 52 -1.93 10.52 -11.73
C ASN A 52 -0.83 9.45 -11.83
N LEU A 53 -0.83 8.45 -10.94
CA LEU A 53 0.19 7.41 -10.85
C LEU A 53 -0.44 6.02 -10.98
N SER A 54 0.32 5.07 -11.54
CA SER A 54 0.01 3.64 -11.43
C SER A 54 0.20 3.14 -10.00
N ALA A 55 -0.25 1.93 -9.69
CA ALA A 55 -0.04 1.34 -8.37
C ALA A 55 1.45 1.21 -8.04
N SER A 56 2.26 0.76 -8.99
CA SER A 56 3.71 0.62 -8.78
C SER A 56 4.40 1.97 -8.58
N GLU A 57 4.05 2.99 -9.34
CA GLU A 57 4.61 4.36 -9.16
C GLU A 57 4.22 4.95 -7.79
N ALA A 58 2.97 4.77 -7.38
CA ALA A 58 2.51 5.24 -6.06
C ALA A 58 3.23 4.52 -4.92
N ILE A 59 3.35 3.20 -5.00
CA ILE A 59 4.04 2.38 -3.98
C ILE A 59 5.53 2.71 -3.93
N ASP A 60 6.19 2.90 -5.07
CA ASP A 60 7.59 3.33 -5.11
C ASP A 60 7.80 4.65 -4.34
N ALA A 61 6.93 5.63 -4.58
CA ALA A 61 6.98 6.91 -3.86
C ALA A 61 6.73 6.73 -2.35
N ILE A 62 5.74 5.92 -1.96
CA ILE A 62 5.40 5.65 -0.56
C ILE A 62 6.57 4.96 0.16
N LEU A 63 7.17 3.95 -0.46
CA LEU A 63 8.27 3.19 0.14
C LEU A 63 9.55 4.01 0.25
N SER A 64 9.67 5.13 -0.44
CA SER A 64 10.80 6.04 -0.26
C SER A 64 10.82 6.73 1.11
N VAL A 65 9.68 6.77 1.82
CA VAL A 65 9.54 7.42 3.13
C VAL A 65 8.94 6.52 4.22
N MET A 66 8.32 5.41 3.86
CA MET A 66 7.64 4.52 4.80
C MET A 66 8.36 3.16 4.88
N PRO A 67 8.92 2.81 6.04
CA PRO A 67 9.48 1.47 6.24
C PRO A 67 8.36 0.43 6.30
N LEU A 68 8.64 -0.78 5.81
CA LEU A 68 7.76 -1.93 5.99
C LEU A 68 8.08 -2.66 7.30
N ASP A 69 7.05 -3.26 7.91
CA ASP A 69 7.20 -3.98 9.17
C ASP A 69 8.07 -5.24 8.99
N THR A 70 9.08 -5.38 9.81
CA THR A 70 10.01 -6.53 9.78
C THR A 70 9.70 -7.57 10.85
N PHE A 71 8.69 -7.36 11.70
CA PHE A 71 8.35 -8.22 12.84
C PHE A 71 7.26 -9.26 12.53
N VAL A 72 6.57 -9.11 11.39
CA VAL A 72 5.42 -9.95 11.03
C VAL A 72 5.51 -10.42 9.57
N ASP A 73 4.87 -11.55 9.26
CA ASP A 73 4.85 -12.09 7.90
C ASP A 73 3.85 -11.35 6.99
N ASP A 74 2.79 -10.79 7.56
CA ASP A 74 1.79 -10.00 6.84
C ASP A 74 2.16 -8.50 6.74
N PHE A 75 3.43 -8.23 6.44
CA PHE A 75 3.99 -6.89 6.29
C PHE A 75 3.52 -6.19 5.00
N ALA A 76 3.20 -6.95 3.97
CA ALA A 76 2.63 -6.51 2.71
C ALA A 76 1.76 -7.61 2.12
N GLY A 77 0.71 -7.23 1.42
CA GLY A 77 -0.23 -8.16 0.81
C GLY A 77 -0.77 -7.67 -0.52
N ARG A 78 -1.34 -8.59 -1.26
CA ARG A 78 -1.99 -8.36 -2.55
C ARG A 78 -3.37 -9.01 -2.57
N MET A 79 -4.29 -8.43 -3.31
CA MET A 79 -5.56 -9.11 -3.59
C MET A 79 -5.31 -10.24 -4.60
N GLU A 80 -5.58 -11.47 -4.22
CA GLU A 80 -5.38 -12.62 -5.11
C GLU A 80 -6.41 -12.65 -6.25
N ILE A 81 -6.01 -13.21 -7.38
CA ILE A 81 -6.94 -13.45 -8.50
C ILE A 81 -7.94 -14.52 -8.09
N VAL A 82 -9.22 -14.26 -8.30
CA VAL A 82 -10.29 -15.22 -8.02
C VAL A 82 -10.07 -16.50 -8.85
N GLY A 83 -9.93 -17.62 -8.15
CA GLY A 83 -9.67 -18.94 -8.75
C GLY A 83 -8.20 -19.23 -9.10
N GLU A 84 -7.29 -18.24 -8.95
CA GLU A 84 -5.86 -18.38 -9.24
C GLU A 84 -5.01 -17.70 -8.16
N PRO A 85 -5.10 -18.13 -6.87
CA PRO A 85 -4.49 -17.40 -5.74
C PRO A 85 -2.97 -17.31 -5.79
N ASP A 86 -2.30 -18.24 -6.47
CA ASP A 86 -0.85 -18.27 -6.56
C ASP A 86 -0.28 -17.48 -7.74
N LYS A 87 -1.16 -17.01 -8.65
CA LYS A 87 -0.74 -16.28 -9.83
C LYS A 87 -0.54 -14.80 -9.53
N LEU A 88 0.60 -14.26 -9.93
CA LEU A 88 0.89 -12.84 -9.88
C LEU A 88 0.72 -12.22 -11.27
N PRO A 89 -0.30 -11.39 -11.50
CA PRO A 89 -0.38 -10.60 -12.73
C PRO A 89 0.72 -9.55 -12.77
N PRO A 90 1.03 -8.97 -13.94
CA PRO A 90 2.16 -8.04 -14.10
C PRO A 90 2.20 -6.90 -13.08
N VAL A 91 1.05 -6.31 -12.72
CA VAL A 91 1.00 -5.24 -11.72
C VAL A 91 1.48 -5.70 -10.35
N GLN A 92 1.17 -6.93 -9.97
CA GLN A 92 1.61 -7.51 -8.70
C GLN A 92 3.09 -7.92 -8.74
N GLU A 93 3.58 -8.41 -9.87
CA GLU A 93 5.02 -8.67 -10.05
C GLU A 93 5.84 -7.39 -9.92
N GLU A 94 5.39 -6.29 -10.54
CA GLU A 94 6.03 -4.98 -10.43
C GLU A 94 6.13 -4.53 -8.96
N VAL A 95 5.05 -4.63 -8.21
CA VAL A 95 5.02 -4.23 -6.79
C VAL A 95 5.90 -5.16 -5.94
N GLN A 96 5.90 -6.46 -6.21
CA GLN A 96 6.78 -7.40 -5.52
C GLN A 96 8.26 -7.04 -5.73
N GLN A 97 8.66 -6.64 -6.93
CA GLN A 97 10.03 -6.19 -7.20
C GLN A 97 10.38 -4.89 -6.45
N LEU A 98 9.43 -3.95 -6.34
CA LEU A 98 9.63 -2.74 -5.54
C LEU A 98 9.80 -3.05 -4.05
N ILE A 99 9.03 -3.99 -3.52
CA ILE A 99 9.18 -4.45 -2.14
C ILE A 99 10.56 -5.06 -1.93
N ILE A 100 11.00 -5.96 -2.79
CA ILE A 100 12.35 -6.57 -2.72
C ILE A 100 13.44 -5.49 -2.76
N LYS A 101 13.29 -4.49 -3.62
CA LYS A 101 14.25 -3.36 -3.72
C LYS A 101 14.36 -2.54 -2.45
N ASN A 102 13.25 -2.37 -1.71
CA ASN A 102 13.15 -1.50 -0.54
C ASN A 102 13.20 -2.28 0.80
N ASP A 103 13.14 -3.61 0.75
CA ASP A 103 13.13 -4.49 1.94
C ASP A 103 14.35 -5.40 1.90
N ASP A 104 15.19 -5.32 2.93
CA ASP A 104 16.45 -6.07 2.99
C ASP A 104 16.26 -7.61 3.10
N GLN A 105 15.03 -8.08 3.33
CA GLN A 105 14.75 -9.49 3.64
C GLN A 105 14.21 -10.30 2.47
N ASN A 106 13.98 -9.72 1.29
CA ASN A 106 13.45 -10.40 0.10
C ASN A 106 12.21 -11.28 0.42
N ARG A 107 11.19 -10.68 1.01
CA ARG A 107 9.97 -11.38 1.45
C ARG A 107 8.85 -11.29 0.41
N PRO A 108 8.06 -12.37 0.20
CA PRO A 108 6.89 -12.32 -0.67
C PRO A 108 5.73 -11.59 0.03
N MET A 109 4.92 -10.86 -0.75
CA MET A 109 3.63 -10.39 -0.29
C MET A 109 2.73 -11.58 0.05
N ILE A 110 1.90 -11.45 1.09
CA ILE A 110 0.85 -12.45 1.35
C ILE A 110 -0.29 -12.31 0.33
N SER A 111 -0.93 -13.44 0.03
CA SER A 111 -2.12 -13.52 -0.80
C SER A 111 -3.37 -13.31 0.07
N ILE A 112 -4.24 -12.39 -0.33
CA ILE A 112 -5.47 -12.06 0.41
C ILE A 112 -6.66 -12.25 -0.53
N GLU A 113 -7.61 -13.11 -0.12
CA GLU A 113 -8.85 -13.34 -0.87
C GLU A 113 -9.63 -12.02 -1.01
N ARG A 114 -10.35 -11.85 -2.13
CA ARG A 114 -11.01 -10.59 -2.51
C ARG A 114 -11.90 -10.00 -1.41
N PHE A 115 -12.82 -10.79 -0.86
CA PHE A 115 -13.75 -10.28 0.16
C PHE A 115 -13.07 -10.06 1.51
N ALA A 116 -12.12 -10.91 1.87
CA ALA A 116 -11.25 -10.70 3.02
C ALA A 116 -10.44 -9.41 2.87
N PHE A 117 -9.99 -9.08 1.65
CA PHE A 117 -9.31 -7.82 1.37
C PHE A 117 -10.22 -6.61 1.63
N TYR A 118 -11.47 -6.65 1.20
CA TYR A 118 -12.43 -5.57 1.47
C TYR A 118 -12.66 -5.37 2.97
N ASP A 119 -12.87 -6.45 3.72
CA ASP A 119 -13.08 -6.40 5.16
C ASP A 119 -11.83 -5.88 5.89
N PHE A 120 -10.67 -6.32 5.47
CA PHE A 120 -9.39 -5.86 5.99
C PHE A 120 -9.17 -4.36 5.71
N ALA A 121 -9.48 -3.91 4.50
CA ALA A 121 -9.35 -2.51 4.11
C ALA A 121 -10.21 -1.57 4.96
N LYS A 122 -11.40 -1.99 5.36
CA LYS A 122 -12.28 -1.19 6.24
C LYS A 122 -11.68 -0.93 7.62
N THR A 123 -10.81 -1.80 8.10
CA THR A 123 -10.12 -1.67 9.39
C THR A 123 -8.74 -1.05 9.27
N SER A 124 -8.29 -0.74 8.06
CA SER A 124 -6.98 -0.12 7.81
C SER A 124 -6.91 1.32 8.31
N TYR A 125 -5.70 1.87 8.34
CA TYR A 125 -5.52 3.27 8.69
C TYR A 125 -6.06 4.21 7.62
N ALA A 126 -5.72 3.98 6.35
CA ALA A 126 -6.13 4.81 5.23
C ALA A 126 -6.16 4.01 3.92
N VAL A 127 -6.92 4.53 2.95
CA VAL A 127 -6.96 4.04 1.57
C VAL A 127 -6.46 5.14 0.62
N ILE A 128 -5.51 4.78 -0.24
CA ILE A 128 -5.06 5.62 -1.36
C ILE A 128 -5.59 5.03 -2.65
N GLN A 129 -6.35 5.82 -3.40
CA GLN A 129 -6.73 5.48 -4.77
C GLN A 129 -5.67 5.96 -5.74
N THR A 130 -5.18 5.03 -6.58
CA THR A 130 -4.26 5.34 -7.67
C THR A 130 -4.98 5.46 -9.01
N GLY A 131 -4.25 5.78 -10.07
CA GLY A 131 -4.72 5.72 -11.46
C GLY A 131 -4.54 4.35 -12.11
N GLU A 132 -4.24 3.30 -11.35
CA GLU A 132 -4.05 1.95 -11.85
C GLU A 132 -5.32 1.38 -12.48
N ARG A 133 -5.26 1.04 -13.75
CA ARG A 133 -6.41 0.52 -14.50
C ARG A 133 -6.41 -1.01 -14.64
N ARG A 134 -5.27 -1.65 -14.39
CA ARG A 134 -5.15 -3.12 -14.48
C ARG A 134 -5.88 -3.76 -13.30
N PHE A 135 -6.54 -4.90 -13.55
CA PHE A 135 -7.22 -5.65 -12.52
C PHE A 135 -6.25 -6.17 -11.45
N TYR A 136 -6.75 -6.30 -10.24
CA TYR A 136 -5.99 -6.80 -9.07
C TYR A 136 -4.79 -5.92 -8.70
N GLY A 137 -4.87 -4.64 -9.00
CA GLY A 137 -3.90 -3.63 -8.58
C GLY A 137 -4.16 -3.09 -7.17
N CYS A 138 -4.51 -3.96 -6.23
CA CYS A 138 -4.85 -3.61 -4.86
C CYS A 138 -3.88 -4.27 -3.88
N PHE A 139 -3.30 -3.45 -3.00
CA PHE A 139 -2.22 -3.84 -2.10
C PHE A 139 -2.45 -3.33 -0.69
N MET A 140 -1.87 -4.05 0.27
CA MET A 140 -1.76 -3.68 1.67
C MET A 140 -0.29 -3.51 2.03
N LEU A 141 0.05 -2.45 2.74
CA LEU A 141 1.39 -2.18 3.26
C LEU A 141 1.29 -1.91 4.76
N ARG A 142 2.07 -2.63 5.57
CA ARG A 142 2.11 -2.43 7.03
C ARG A 142 3.34 -1.63 7.41
N LYS A 143 3.12 -0.50 8.07
CA LYS A 143 4.19 0.40 8.48
C LYS A 143 5.07 -0.23 9.55
N GLY A 144 6.37 -0.18 9.32
CA GLY A 144 7.40 -0.61 10.26
C GLY A 144 7.93 0.52 11.12
N VAL A 145 9.16 0.35 11.57
CA VAL A 145 9.86 1.29 12.45
C VAL A 145 11.15 1.79 11.82
N MET A 146 11.54 2.99 12.17
CA MET A 146 12.88 3.53 11.91
C MET A 146 13.66 3.49 13.22
N PRO A 147 14.76 2.73 13.29
CA PRO A 147 15.61 2.75 14.48
C PRO A 147 16.30 4.13 14.61
N PRO A 148 16.67 4.54 15.84
CA PRO A 148 17.45 5.76 16.02
C PRO A 148 18.81 5.62 15.34
N GLU A 149 19.31 6.72 14.82
CA GLU A 149 20.70 6.80 14.35
C GLU A 149 21.64 6.62 15.55
N GLU A 150 22.69 5.78 15.40
CA GLU A 150 23.71 5.59 16.42
C GLU A 150 24.72 6.74 16.45
#